data_7a6a8cbfbc43e5e4abe9fda0ff17c03e
#
_entry.id   7a6a8cbfbc43e5e4abe9fda0ff17c03e
#
_cell.length_a   1.000
_cell.length_b   1.000
_cell.length_c   1.000
_cell.angle_alpha   90.00
_cell.angle_beta   90.00
_cell.angle_gamma   90.00
#
_symmetry.space_group_name_H-M   'P 1'
#
loop_
_entity.id
_entity.type
_entity.pdbx_description
1 polymer ?
#
loop_
_entity_poly.entity_id
_entity_poly.type
_entity_poly.pdbx_seq_one_letter_code
_entity_poly.pdbx_strand_id
1 'polypeptide(L)'
;MAVQIQTRRSSTANDRPFPTRLGAGELALNNNNVSPGLFFADDTASPSTGLIKVGPVHIGSTAPNSSAAGFTSSSKGETWLDTASTHIFKVFDGSSFQSVKAVASVSSGQPANPVDGQLHWDTAGGGNGVLKIYLASISAWVNV
;
A
#
# COMPACT_ATOMS: atom_id res chain seq x y z
N MET A 1 31.35 8.41 -25.03
CA MET A 1 31.18 6.97 -24.71
C MET A 1 29.74 6.81 -24.27
N ALA A 2 28.95 5.94 -24.92
CA ALA A 2 27.59 5.68 -24.49
C ALA A 2 27.64 4.73 -23.30
N VAL A 3 27.05 5.12 -22.18
CA VAL A 3 26.89 4.26 -21.00
C VAL A 3 25.63 3.41 -21.20
N GLN A 4 25.81 2.11 -21.34
CA GLN A 4 24.70 1.18 -21.40
C GLN A 4 24.33 0.77 -19.97
N ILE A 5 23.13 1.16 -19.51
CA ILE A 5 22.59 0.68 -18.24
C ILE A 5 21.88 -0.62 -18.52
N GLN A 6 22.43 -1.72 -18.03
CA GLN A 6 21.76 -3.03 -18.05
C GLN A 6 20.95 -3.18 -16.76
N THR A 7 19.66 -3.52 -16.90
CA THR A 7 18.78 -3.85 -15.78
C THR A 7 18.48 -5.34 -15.81
N ARG A 8 18.41 -5.95 -14.63
CA ARG A 8 17.85 -7.31 -14.51
C ARG A 8 16.37 -7.26 -14.81
N ARG A 9 15.85 -8.27 -15.50
CA ARG A 9 14.44 -8.30 -15.87
C ARG A 9 13.84 -9.70 -15.75
N SER A 10 12.55 -9.74 -15.45
CA SER A 10 11.70 -10.92 -15.47
C SER A 10 10.40 -10.61 -16.21
N SER A 11 9.77 -11.63 -16.79
CA SER A 11 8.41 -11.60 -17.33
C SER A 11 7.47 -12.57 -16.60
N THR A 12 7.94 -13.17 -15.51
CA THR A 12 7.15 -14.09 -14.70
C THR A 12 6.19 -13.29 -13.80
N ALA A 13 4.93 -13.70 -13.74
CA ALA A 13 3.94 -13.07 -12.87
C ALA A 13 4.38 -13.09 -11.41
N ASN A 14 4.22 -11.97 -10.72
CA ASN A 14 4.57 -11.77 -9.30
C ASN A 14 6.03 -11.98 -8.93
N ASP A 15 6.92 -12.10 -9.91
CA ASP A 15 8.34 -12.31 -9.66
C ASP A 15 9.01 -11.03 -9.17
N ARG A 16 9.73 -11.16 -8.04
CA ARG A 16 10.54 -10.10 -7.45
C ARG A 16 12.00 -10.58 -7.39
N PRO A 17 12.97 -9.74 -7.71
CA PRO A 17 14.36 -10.09 -7.57
C PRO A 17 14.73 -10.32 -6.11
N PHE A 18 15.65 -11.23 -5.83
CA PHE A 18 16.26 -11.32 -4.51
C PHE A 18 17.21 -10.13 -4.32
N PRO A 19 17.09 -9.37 -3.21
CA PRO A 19 17.94 -8.19 -2.98
C PRO A 19 19.43 -8.57 -2.93
N THR A 20 19.78 -9.76 -2.43
CA THR A 20 21.15 -10.27 -2.40
C THR A 20 21.79 -10.52 -3.78
N ARG A 21 20.99 -10.48 -4.84
CA ARG A 21 21.45 -10.64 -6.23
C ARG A 21 21.59 -9.31 -6.96
N LEU A 22 21.24 -8.22 -6.31
CA LEU A 22 21.36 -6.86 -6.84
C LEU A 22 22.54 -6.15 -6.17
N GLY A 23 23.28 -5.38 -6.93
CA GLY A 23 24.20 -4.41 -6.36
C GLY A 23 23.43 -3.26 -5.71
N ALA A 24 24.03 -2.55 -4.76
CA ALA A 24 23.44 -1.37 -4.15
C ALA A 24 23.05 -0.36 -5.24
N GLY A 25 21.77 0.04 -5.26
CA GLY A 25 21.23 0.92 -6.29
C GLY A 25 21.02 0.29 -7.68
N GLU A 26 21.30 -1.01 -7.86
CA GLU A 26 20.99 -1.70 -9.11
C GLU A 26 19.48 -1.82 -9.31
N LEU A 27 19.01 -1.50 -10.52
CA LEU A 27 17.60 -1.60 -10.89
C LEU A 27 17.27 -2.98 -11.44
N ALA A 28 16.08 -3.48 -11.08
CA ALA A 28 15.48 -4.65 -11.68
C ALA A 28 14.04 -4.37 -12.12
N LEU A 29 13.64 -4.98 -13.23
CA LEU A 29 12.34 -4.77 -13.84
C LEU A 29 11.59 -6.09 -13.99
N ASN A 30 10.36 -6.14 -13.48
CA ASN A 30 9.39 -7.14 -13.92
C ASN A 30 8.45 -6.48 -14.94
N ASN A 31 8.46 -6.96 -16.18
CA ASN A 31 7.62 -6.46 -17.26
C ASN A 31 6.39 -7.32 -17.53
N ASN A 32 6.02 -8.21 -16.60
CA ASN A 32 4.77 -8.95 -16.70
C ASN A 32 3.58 -8.00 -16.66
N ASN A 33 2.60 -8.19 -17.53
CA ASN A 33 1.45 -7.29 -17.66
C ASN A 33 0.46 -7.35 -16.48
N VAL A 34 0.49 -8.43 -15.69
CA VAL A 34 -0.40 -8.60 -14.52
C VAL A 34 0.24 -8.03 -13.26
N SER A 35 1.56 -8.13 -13.15
CA SER A 35 2.30 -7.73 -11.95
C SER A 35 3.60 -6.99 -12.28
N PRO A 36 3.52 -5.88 -13.01
CA PRO A 36 4.72 -5.12 -13.36
C PRO A 36 5.37 -4.52 -12.11
N GLY A 37 6.67 -4.35 -12.14
CA GLY A 37 7.40 -3.76 -11.02
C GLY A 37 8.77 -3.25 -11.41
N LEU A 38 9.14 -2.10 -10.86
CA LEU A 38 10.48 -1.57 -10.86
C LEU A 38 11.01 -1.66 -9.42
N PHE A 39 12.17 -2.25 -9.26
CA PHE A 39 12.75 -2.56 -7.96
C PHE A 39 14.22 -2.13 -7.90
N PHE A 40 14.71 -1.89 -6.68
CA PHE A 40 16.12 -1.80 -6.36
C PHE A 40 16.40 -2.40 -4.98
N ALA A 41 17.63 -2.87 -4.75
CA ALA A 41 18.06 -3.27 -3.43
C ALA A 41 18.33 -2.03 -2.59
N ASP A 42 17.92 -2.05 -1.31
CA ASP A 42 18.31 -1.01 -0.37
C ASP A 42 19.81 -1.13 -0.01
N ASP A 43 20.34 -0.16 0.69
CA ASP A 43 21.75 -0.10 1.11
C ASP A 43 21.95 -0.47 2.60
N THR A 44 20.93 -1.06 3.24
CA THR A 44 20.93 -1.33 4.68
C THR A 44 21.95 -2.41 5.09
N ALA A 45 22.39 -3.24 4.16
CA ALA A 45 23.39 -4.28 4.37
C ALA A 45 24.15 -4.61 3.08
N SER A 46 25.30 -5.28 3.19
CA SER A 46 26.03 -5.82 2.04
C SER A 46 26.34 -7.31 2.26
N PRO A 47 25.70 -8.26 1.55
CA PRO A 47 24.65 -8.02 0.55
C PRO A 47 23.35 -7.48 1.14
N SER A 48 22.60 -6.70 0.36
CA SER A 48 21.33 -6.13 0.79
C SER A 48 20.32 -7.22 1.17
N THR A 49 19.53 -6.96 2.22
CA THR A 49 18.43 -7.84 2.66
C THR A 49 17.06 -7.28 2.34
N GLY A 50 16.97 -6.01 1.96
CA GLY A 50 15.74 -5.32 1.64
C GLY A 50 15.58 -5.02 0.15
N LEU A 51 14.35 -5.05 -0.33
CA LEU A 51 13.97 -4.71 -1.68
C LEU A 51 12.93 -3.61 -1.66
N ILE A 52 13.16 -2.55 -2.43
CA ILE A 52 12.23 -1.43 -2.56
C ILE A 52 11.57 -1.50 -3.92
N LYS A 53 10.23 -1.48 -3.94
CA LYS A 53 9.44 -1.34 -5.15
C LYS A 53 9.15 0.15 -5.40
N VAL A 54 9.54 0.65 -6.55
CA VAL A 54 9.35 2.06 -6.94
C VAL A 54 8.03 2.29 -7.67
N GLY A 55 7.42 1.26 -8.21
CA GLY A 55 6.15 1.31 -8.95
C GLY A 55 6.04 0.18 -9.97
N PRO A 56 4.97 0.13 -10.75
CA PRO A 56 3.71 0.86 -10.59
C PRO A 56 2.86 0.35 -9.41
N VAL A 57 1.71 1.01 -9.17
CA VAL A 57 0.71 0.52 -8.21
C VAL A 57 0.26 -0.89 -8.60
N HIS A 58 0.24 -1.81 -7.65
CA HIS A 58 -0.37 -3.12 -7.88
C HIS A 58 -1.89 -2.96 -7.96
N ILE A 59 -2.51 -3.56 -8.98
CA ILE A 59 -3.97 -3.55 -9.17
C ILE A 59 -4.45 -4.99 -9.20
N GLY A 60 -5.36 -5.36 -8.32
CA GLY A 60 -5.88 -6.72 -8.26
C GLY A 60 -6.74 -6.99 -7.03
N SER A 61 -7.45 -8.12 -7.05
CA SER A 61 -8.30 -8.58 -5.94
C SER A 61 -7.53 -9.28 -4.81
N THR A 62 -6.25 -9.57 -5.03
CA THR A 62 -5.36 -10.19 -4.04
C THR A 62 -4.18 -9.28 -3.75
N ALA A 63 -3.69 -9.31 -2.53
CA ALA A 63 -2.56 -8.47 -2.12
C ALA A 63 -1.30 -8.77 -2.95
N PRO A 64 -0.45 -7.78 -3.19
CA PRO A 64 0.88 -8.02 -3.74
C PRO A 64 1.59 -9.13 -2.97
N ASN A 65 2.27 -10.00 -3.67
CA ASN A 65 2.99 -11.17 -3.12
C ASN A 65 2.13 -12.28 -2.48
N SER A 66 0.80 -12.24 -2.60
CA SER A 66 -0.03 -13.36 -2.14
C SER A 66 0.29 -14.68 -2.86
N SER A 67 0.86 -14.62 -4.05
CA SER A 67 1.36 -15.76 -4.86
C SER A 67 2.72 -15.42 -5.44
N ALA A 68 3.64 -14.93 -4.62
CA ALA A 68 4.92 -14.41 -5.07
C ALA A 68 5.84 -15.51 -5.58
N ALA A 69 6.54 -15.22 -6.69
CA ALA A 69 7.77 -15.87 -7.09
C ALA A 69 8.97 -15.00 -6.64
N GLY A 70 10.08 -15.63 -6.32
CA GLY A 70 11.27 -14.92 -5.85
C GLY A 70 11.12 -14.35 -4.43
N PHE A 71 11.53 -13.11 -4.23
CA PHE A 71 11.50 -12.46 -2.91
C PHE A 71 10.07 -12.13 -2.47
N THR A 72 9.67 -12.60 -1.28
CA THR A 72 8.26 -12.62 -0.85
C THR A 72 7.80 -11.40 -0.05
N SER A 73 8.72 -10.57 0.45
CA SER A 73 8.36 -9.41 1.27
C SER A 73 7.93 -8.21 0.43
N SER A 74 6.88 -7.52 0.87
CA SER A 74 6.50 -6.21 0.34
C SER A 74 7.37 -5.11 0.94
N SER A 75 7.59 -4.03 0.18
CA SER A 75 8.36 -2.88 0.64
C SER A 75 7.47 -1.90 1.39
N LYS A 76 7.97 -1.33 2.50
CA LYS A 76 7.25 -0.26 3.20
C LYS A 76 6.98 0.91 2.24
N GLY A 77 5.73 1.37 2.20
CA GLY A 77 5.28 2.37 1.24
C GLY A 77 4.79 1.79 -0.10
N GLU A 78 4.91 0.48 -0.32
CA GLU A 78 4.34 -0.15 -1.52
C GLU A 78 2.83 0.03 -1.57
N THR A 79 2.30 0.33 -2.75
CA THR A 79 0.90 0.69 -2.94
C THR A 79 0.11 -0.39 -3.67
N TRP A 80 -1.14 -0.57 -3.29
CA TRP A 80 -2.07 -1.53 -3.87
C TRP A 80 -3.46 -0.93 -4.02
N LEU A 81 -4.02 -1.00 -5.23
CA LEU A 81 -5.44 -0.77 -5.48
C LEU A 81 -6.16 -2.12 -5.40
N ASP A 82 -6.79 -2.38 -4.26
CA ASP A 82 -7.57 -3.59 -4.02
C ASP A 82 -8.91 -3.50 -4.75
N THR A 83 -9.14 -4.42 -5.69
CA THR A 83 -10.34 -4.48 -6.53
C THR A 83 -11.32 -5.58 -6.09
N ALA A 84 -11.12 -6.21 -4.93
CA ALA A 84 -11.96 -7.33 -4.46
C ALA A 84 -13.43 -6.94 -4.27
N SER A 85 -13.71 -5.70 -3.84
CA SER A 85 -15.08 -5.22 -3.66
C SER A 85 -15.25 -3.75 -4.07
N THR A 86 -14.67 -2.81 -3.35
CA THR A 86 -14.96 -1.36 -3.46
C THR A 86 -13.78 -0.52 -3.90
N HIS A 87 -12.79 -1.08 -4.57
CA HIS A 87 -11.60 -0.34 -5.05
C HIS A 87 -10.94 0.49 -3.94
N ILE A 88 -10.35 -0.19 -2.96
CA ILE A 88 -9.70 0.46 -1.82
C ILE A 88 -8.21 0.64 -2.12
N PHE A 89 -7.73 1.88 -2.02
CA PHE A 89 -6.29 2.16 -2.07
C PHE A 89 -5.64 1.82 -0.74
N LYS A 90 -4.56 1.03 -0.79
CA LYS A 90 -3.83 0.56 0.39
C LYS A 90 -2.34 0.84 0.26
N VAL A 91 -1.68 1.02 1.40
CA VAL A 91 -0.23 1.22 1.51
C VAL A 91 0.33 0.20 2.51
N PHE A 92 1.45 -0.41 2.18
CA PHE A 92 2.14 -1.32 3.09
C PHE A 92 2.89 -0.54 4.17
N ASP A 93 2.56 -0.79 5.44
CA ASP A 93 3.14 -0.08 6.59
C ASP A 93 4.46 -0.69 7.10
N GLY A 94 4.88 -1.80 6.51
CA GLY A 94 6.02 -2.63 6.92
C GLY A 94 5.59 -3.95 7.55
N SER A 95 4.29 -4.13 7.84
CA SER A 95 3.70 -5.34 8.41
C SER A 95 2.53 -5.85 7.58
N SER A 96 1.64 -4.95 7.13
CA SER A 96 0.45 -5.29 6.35
C SER A 96 0.00 -4.12 5.47
N PHE A 97 -0.89 -4.41 4.50
CA PHE A 97 -1.50 -3.38 3.68
C PHE A 97 -2.64 -2.69 4.40
N GLN A 98 -2.42 -1.43 4.78
CA GLN A 98 -3.40 -0.57 5.44
C GLN A 98 -4.22 0.21 4.43
N SER A 99 -5.53 0.24 4.61
CA SER A 99 -6.40 1.10 3.79
C SER A 99 -6.10 2.57 4.06
N VAL A 100 -5.90 3.34 2.98
CA VAL A 100 -5.92 4.80 3.07
C VAL A 100 -7.37 5.20 3.29
N LYS A 101 -7.74 5.40 4.53
CA LYS A 101 -9.10 5.76 4.91
C LYS A 101 -9.40 7.19 4.44
N ALA A 102 -10.59 7.39 3.87
CA ALA A 102 -11.13 8.74 3.75
C ALA A 102 -11.24 9.35 5.16
N VAL A 103 -11.02 10.64 5.28
CA VAL A 103 -11.17 11.37 6.54
C VAL A 103 -12.63 11.33 7.04
N ALA A 104 -13.58 11.05 6.14
CA ALA A 104 -14.99 10.92 6.47
C ALA A 104 -15.44 9.45 6.41
N SER A 105 -16.16 9.00 7.43
CA SER A 105 -16.86 7.71 7.47
C SER A 105 -18.38 7.92 7.39
N VAL A 106 -19.08 6.93 6.85
CA VAL A 106 -20.56 6.95 6.74
C VAL A 106 -21.08 5.61 7.26
N SER A 107 -21.80 5.63 8.38
CA SER A 107 -22.43 4.43 8.95
C SER A 107 -23.43 4.81 10.05
N SER A 108 -24.26 3.84 10.47
CA SER A 108 -25.14 4.00 11.63
C SER A 108 -24.44 3.84 12.99
N GLY A 109 -23.16 3.46 12.99
CA GLY A 109 -22.34 3.31 14.19
C GLY A 109 -21.08 4.16 14.11
N GLN A 110 -20.67 4.70 15.24
CA GLN A 110 -19.42 5.49 15.30
C GLN A 110 -18.20 4.60 15.08
N PRO A 111 -17.17 5.09 14.36
CA PRO A 111 -15.89 4.38 14.23
C PRO A 111 -15.27 4.02 15.58
N ALA A 112 -14.80 2.78 15.72
CA ALA A 112 -14.30 2.27 17.01
C ALA A 112 -12.97 2.91 17.46
N ASN A 113 -12.13 3.34 16.52
CA ASN A 113 -10.83 3.96 16.81
C ASN A 113 -10.72 5.27 16.03
N PRO A 114 -11.43 6.32 16.45
CA PRO A 114 -11.42 7.59 15.75
C PRO A 114 -10.10 8.34 15.98
N VAL A 115 -9.71 9.15 15.00
CA VAL A 115 -8.60 10.10 15.13
C VAL A 115 -9.13 11.51 15.30
N ASP A 116 -8.36 12.37 15.96
CA ASP A 116 -8.74 13.78 16.16
C ASP A 116 -9.04 14.48 14.83
N GLY A 117 -10.14 15.21 14.77
CA GLY A 117 -10.64 15.87 13.56
C GLY A 117 -11.29 14.92 12.53
N GLN A 118 -11.45 13.63 12.82
CA GLN A 118 -12.13 12.71 11.91
C GLN A 118 -13.59 13.10 11.74
N LEU A 119 -14.07 13.15 10.50
CA LEU A 119 -15.47 13.38 10.17
C LEU A 119 -16.23 12.06 10.09
N HIS A 120 -17.48 12.08 10.53
CA HIS A 120 -18.40 10.94 10.47
C HIS A 120 -19.82 11.40 10.13
N TRP A 121 -20.41 10.82 9.08
CA TRP A 121 -21.82 10.97 8.78
C TRP A 121 -22.59 9.85 9.46
N ASP A 122 -23.24 10.17 10.57
CA ASP A 122 -24.04 9.23 11.36
C ASP A 122 -25.44 9.08 10.75
N THR A 123 -25.72 7.90 10.22
CA THR A 123 -27.02 7.58 9.61
C THR A 123 -28.04 7.03 10.61
N ALA A 124 -27.68 6.80 11.89
CA ALA A 124 -28.60 6.33 12.93
C ALA A 124 -29.56 7.40 13.43
N GLY A 125 -29.25 8.66 13.20
CA GLY A 125 -30.01 9.80 13.75
C GLY A 125 -31.43 10.02 13.20
N GLY A 126 -31.96 9.11 12.38
CA GLY A 126 -33.29 9.23 11.76
C GLY A 126 -33.33 10.35 10.70
N GLY A 127 -34.02 10.15 9.60
CA GLY A 127 -34.13 11.18 8.55
C GLY A 127 -32.84 11.38 7.75
N ASN A 128 -32.24 12.58 7.80
CA ASN A 128 -31.15 12.96 6.89
C ASN A 128 -29.74 12.65 7.41
N GLY A 129 -29.58 11.97 8.55
CA GLY A 129 -28.28 11.74 9.19
C GLY A 129 -27.69 13.01 9.85
N VAL A 130 -26.58 12.87 10.58
CA VAL A 130 -25.89 13.97 11.27
C VAL A 130 -24.40 13.90 10.98
N LEU A 131 -23.83 15.04 10.56
CA LEU A 131 -22.37 15.18 10.45
C LEU A 131 -21.77 15.38 11.84
N LYS A 132 -20.75 14.60 12.16
CA LYS A 132 -20.02 14.65 13.42
C LYS A 132 -18.54 14.81 13.19
N ILE A 133 -17.87 15.44 14.14
CA ILE A 133 -16.40 15.50 14.22
C ILE A 133 -15.94 14.86 15.53
N TYR A 134 -14.89 14.07 15.49
CA TYR A 134 -14.27 13.54 16.70
C TYR A 134 -13.27 14.54 17.27
N LEU A 135 -13.39 14.82 18.56
CA LEU A 135 -12.48 15.66 19.32
C LEU A 135 -11.75 14.80 20.37
N ALA A 136 -10.46 14.57 20.16
CA ALA A 136 -9.64 13.77 21.07
C ALA A 136 -9.52 14.42 22.46
N SER A 137 -9.56 15.75 22.53
CA SER A 137 -9.50 16.52 23.78
C SER A 137 -10.61 16.18 24.78
N ILE A 138 -11.76 15.75 24.28
CA ILE A 138 -12.92 15.33 25.11
C ILE A 138 -13.29 13.85 24.86
N SER A 139 -12.53 13.15 23.99
CA SER A 139 -12.77 11.76 23.60
C SER A 139 -14.21 11.50 23.12
N ALA A 140 -14.79 12.42 22.36
CA ALA A 140 -16.18 12.36 21.96
C ALA A 140 -16.44 12.84 20.53
N TRP A 141 -17.54 12.34 19.95
CA TRP A 141 -18.10 12.81 18.71
C TRP A 141 -19.06 13.98 18.96
N VAL A 142 -18.84 15.09 18.28
CA VAL A 142 -19.63 16.31 18.40
C VAL A 142 -20.35 16.58 17.08
N ASN A 143 -21.61 16.98 17.14
CA ASN A 143 -22.37 17.39 15.94
C ASN A 143 -21.78 18.69 15.38
N VAL A 144 -21.68 18.76 14.07
CA VAL A 144 -21.22 19.95 13.33
C VAL A 144 -22.41 20.70 12.75
#